data_c7a82ddfef9b9a429d89236a3ce2e8ed
#
_entry.id   c7a82ddfef9b9a429d89236a3ce2e8ed
#
_cell.length_a   1.000
_cell.length_b   1.000
_cell.length_c   1.000
_cell.angle_alpha   90.00
_cell.angle_beta   90.00
_cell.angle_gamma   90.00
#
_symmetry.space_group_name_H-M   'P 1'
#
loop_
_entity.id
_entity.type
_entity.pdbx_description
1 polymer ?
#
loop_
_entity_poly.entity_id
_entity_poly.type
_entity_poly.pdbx_seq_one_letter_code
_entity_poly.pdbx_strand_id
1 'polypeptide(L)'
;VFFVFSVIQDLGFLPVRFVALYLQTFLSVSHQEHPMPDFAFELNRSFERLCGPQTDEFKTTLSKLCAALAAGHSCIRAAPLSSPLIGRPGEFKPLTQDKDRLYLTRYWWYESSVGQKLSQLAKEKCTVDLQQLAPLLNSLFPASAISPDMQKAAAAAAVMQKLTVISGGPGTGKTTTVLRILAALQIVANNTLNIKMAAPTGKAAARMSESVRERKFDLPVAKATLAVIPETASTLHRLLGPRPDGSFKHGKDNPLALDVLVVDEASMIDLALMAQLLDALPVDARLILLGDKDQLDAVDAGAVFAELCSLKSPSPAFITALKAASGVEISPSKAASSCVGNAIMTLQHSHRFAAGGGIGKLASLVNAGDAKGALALLQPNDLFAEAEPELGWQANSKNLLTRCDSGYQAYWQAVQQNDVAAAFIAFDTFRILTALREGQAGVMGVNQQLEDHWRTKNLISADVWYAGRPILITQNDYGVQLYNGDIGLTFIQDGAPRVAFKGEGNTLRWFSPARLPSHETALALTVHKSQGSEFDTVILLLPNEAHELLSRSLIYTGLTRAKKRVEIWANNEVLSKAITKQAIRQSGLAAVLKAA
;
A
#
# COMPACT_ATOMS: atom_id res chain seq x y z
N VAL A 1 12.94 -18.17 -8.48
CA VAL A 1 13.42 -19.53 -8.85
C VAL A 1 14.43 -19.45 -9.98
N PHE A 2 14.14 -18.77 -11.09
CA PHE A 2 15.05 -18.66 -12.25
C PHE A 2 16.28 -17.81 -11.98
N PHE A 3 16.23 -16.78 -11.15
CA PHE A 3 17.42 -16.01 -10.76
C PHE A 3 18.41 -16.88 -9.98
N VAL A 4 17.93 -17.80 -9.17
CA VAL A 4 18.76 -18.83 -8.50
C VAL A 4 19.33 -19.81 -9.53
N PHE A 5 18.58 -20.20 -10.57
CA PHE A 5 19.06 -21.09 -11.62
C PHE A 5 20.11 -20.45 -12.53
N SER A 6 19.95 -19.19 -12.91
CA SER A 6 20.94 -18.45 -13.72
C SER A 6 22.28 -18.29 -12.97
N VAL A 7 22.22 -17.97 -11.67
CA VAL A 7 23.44 -17.84 -10.84
C VAL A 7 24.09 -19.21 -10.56
N ILE A 8 23.32 -20.31 -10.56
CA ILE A 8 23.86 -21.67 -10.36
C ILE A 8 24.57 -22.21 -11.61
N GLN A 9 24.15 -21.82 -12.82
CA GLN A 9 24.87 -22.20 -14.05
C GLN A 9 26.26 -21.58 -14.13
N ASP A 10 26.50 -20.43 -13.53
CA ASP A 10 27.80 -19.76 -13.51
C ASP A 10 28.72 -20.19 -12.34
N LEU A 11 28.20 -20.88 -11.32
CA LEU A 11 28.92 -21.30 -10.12
C LEU A 11 28.97 -22.83 -10.00
N GLY A 12 29.77 -23.49 -10.79
CA GLY A 12 29.91 -24.92 -10.97
C GLY A 12 30.11 -25.86 -9.77
N PHE A 13 29.77 -25.50 -8.52
CA PHE A 13 29.99 -26.35 -7.33
C PHE A 13 29.01 -26.07 -6.18
N LEU A 14 27.76 -26.52 -6.31
CA LEU A 14 26.91 -26.83 -5.15
C LEU A 14 26.01 -28.02 -5.46
N PRO A 15 25.80 -28.97 -4.52
CA PRO A 15 24.97 -30.13 -4.81
C PRO A 15 23.54 -29.69 -5.13
N VAL A 16 23.04 -30.08 -6.30
CA VAL A 16 21.69 -29.84 -6.83
C VAL A 16 20.59 -30.11 -5.78
N ARG A 17 20.88 -30.94 -4.79
CA ARG A 17 20.01 -31.22 -3.63
C ARG A 17 19.71 -30.02 -2.75
N PHE A 18 20.65 -29.07 -2.60
CA PHE A 18 20.42 -27.85 -1.79
C PHE A 18 19.36 -26.95 -2.39
N VAL A 19 19.42 -26.81 -3.71
CA VAL A 19 18.49 -25.97 -4.48
C VAL A 19 17.11 -26.63 -4.56
N ALA A 20 17.07 -27.93 -4.82
CA ALA A 20 15.82 -28.68 -4.95
C ALA A 20 15.03 -28.72 -3.62
N LEU A 21 15.71 -28.88 -2.47
CA LEU A 21 15.06 -28.91 -1.17
C LEU A 21 14.58 -27.53 -0.73
N TYR A 22 15.37 -26.48 -1.01
CA TYR A 22 14.98 -25.09 -0.78
C TYR A 22 13.74 -24.71 -1.61
N LEU A 23 13.66 -25.21 -2.85
CA LEU A 23 12.53 -25.04 -3.75
C LEU A 23 11.32 -25.87 -3.34
N GLN A 24 11.51 -27.14 -2.95
CA GLN A 24 10.41 -28.00 -2.50
C GLN A 24 9.76 -27.49 -1.21
N THR A 25 10.55 -27.07 -0.24
CA THR A 25 10.03 -26.50 1.03
C THR A 25 9.29 -25.18 0.78
N PHE A 26 9.68 -24.43 -0.25
CA PHE A 26 9.10 -23.13 -0.58
C PHE A 26 7.82 -23.22 -1.41
N LEU A 27 7.75 -24.15 -2.35
CA LEU A 27 6.58 -24.36 -3.21
C LEU A 27 5.44 -25.09 -2.48
N SER A 28 5.75 -25.91 -1.47
CA SER A 28 4.73 -26.61 -0.69
C SER A 28 4.03 -25.72 0.34
N VAL A 29 4.62 -24.61 0.77
CA VAL A 29 4.07 -23.71 1.79
C VAL A 29 3.09 -22.69 1.21
N SER A 30 3.09 -22.45 -0.10
CA SER A 30 2.24 -21.40 -0.71
C SER A 30 0.81 -21.83 -1.05
N HIS A 31 0.38 -23.07 -0.80
CA HIS A 31 -0.88 -23.60 -1.34
C HIS A 31 -1.79 -24.38 -0.39
N GLN A 32 -1.65 -24.30 0.95
CA GLN A 32 -2.58 -25.00 1.84
C GLN A 32 -3.13 -24.11 2.97
N GLU A 33 -4.46 -24.06 3.08
CA GLU A 33 -5.28 -23.42 4.13
C GLU A 33 -5.29 -24.19 5.47
N HIS A 34 -4.24 -24.90 5.83
CA HIS A 34 -4.10 -25.50 7.15
C HIS A 34 -3.26 -24.61 8.06
N PRO A 35 -3.46 -24.66 9.41
CA PRO A 35 -2.60 -23.93 10.35
C PRO A 35 -1.16 -24.31 10.02
N MET A 36 -0.40 -23.31 9.56
CA MET A 36 0.97 -23.50 9.08
C MET A 36 1.75 -24.27 10.13
N PRO A 37 2.28 -25.47 9.82
CA PRO A 37 3.31 -26.05 10.65
C PRO A 37 4.36 -24.95 10.80
N ASP A 38 4.82 -24.73 12.03
CA ASP A 38 5.74 -23.64 12.36
C ASP A 38 6.84 -23.57 11.30
N PHE A 39 6.79 -22.52 10.45
CA PHE A 39 7.74 -22.34 9.33
C PHE A 39 9.19 -22.46 9.82
N ALA A 40 9.46 -22.00 11.04
CA ALA A 40 10.74 -22.12 11.69
C ALA A 40 11.10 -23.59 11.98
N PHE A 41 10.12 -24.40 12.37
CA PHE A 41 10.32 -25.84 12.62
C PHE A 41 10.67 -26.58 11.33
N GLU A 42 9.92 -26.39 10.25
CA GLU A 42 10.18 -27.04 8.97
C GLU A 42 11.51 -26.59 8.34
N LEU A 43 11.82 -25.29 8.44
CA LEU A 43 13.09 -24.75 7.97
C LEU A 43 14.27 -25.34 8.76
N ASN A 44 14.14 -25.41 10.08
CA ASN A 44 15.17 -26.01 10.94
C ASN A 44 15.38 -27.49 10.63
N ARG A 45 14.27 -28.28 10.50
CA ARG A 45 14.32 -29.69 10.10
C ARG A 45 15.02 -29.88 8.76
N SER A 46 14.80 -28.98 7.81
CA SER A 46 15.46 -28.99 6.51
C SER A 46 16.97 -28.72 6.65
N PHE A 47 17.35 -27.79 7.49
CA PHE A 47 18.75 -27.49 7.76
C PHE A 47 19.46 -28.63 8.51
N GLU A 48 18.80 -29.28 9.46
CA GLU A 48 19.35 -30.45 10.15
C GLU A 48 19.60 -31.64 9.19
N ARG A 49 18.70 -31.85 8.22
CA ARG A 49 18.89 -32.88 7.18
C ARG A 49 20.09 -32.59 6.29
N LEU A 50 20.40 -31.32 6.04
CA LEU A 50 21.47 -30.92 5.13
C LEU A 50 22.84 -30.83 5.80
N CYS A 51 22.88 -30.33 7.02
CA CYS A 51 24.14 -29.97 7.69
C CYS A 51 24.31 -30.67 9.06
N GLY A 52 23.41 -31.59 9.43
CA GLY A 52 23.39 -32.23 10.75
C GLY A 52 22.74 -31.37 11.83
N PRO A 53 22.70 -31.89 13.07
CA PRO A 53 22.05 -31.22 14.20
C PRO A 53 22.58 -29.80 14.43
N GLN A 54 21.67 -28.86 14.64
CA GLN A 54 22.00 -27.47 14.94
C GLN A 54 21.92 -27.19 16.44
N THR A 55 22.66 -26.19 16.91
CA THR A 55 22.66 -25.77 18.32
C THR A 55 21.30 -25.18 18.73
N ASP A 56 20.95 -25.26 20.00
CA ASP A 56 19.70 -24.68 20.51
C ASP A 56 19.66 -23.14 20.34
N GLU A 57 20.82 -22.48 20.43
CA GLU A 57 20.96 -21.06 20.17
C GLU A 57 20.62 -20.74 18.71
N PHE A 58 21.09 -21.53 17.76
CA PHE A 58 20.77 -21.37 16.32
C PHE A 58 19.26 -21.56 16.11
N LYS A 59 18.65 -22.63 16.64
CA LYS A 59 17.21 -22.91 16.54
C LYS A 59 16.36 -21.78 17.08
N THR A 60 16.71 -21.28 18.26
CA THR A 60 16.01 -20.16 18.90
C THR A 60 16.12 -18.88 18.07
N THR A 61 17.29 -18.59 17.51
CA THR A 61 17.52 -17.40 16.70
C THR A 61 16.80 -17.51 15.34
N LEU A 62 16.80 -18.72 14.74
CA LEU A 62 16.03 -18.98 13.52
C LEU A 62 14.52 -18.79 13.74
N SER A 63 13.99 -19.29 14.85
CA SER A 63 12.56 -19.09 15.21
C SER A 63 12.24 -17.60 15.39
N LYS A 64 13.10 -16.82 16.05
CA LYS A 64 12.96 -15.37 16.16
C LYS A 64 12.98 -14.68 14.79
N LEU A 65 13.88 -15.10 13.89
CA LEU A 65 13.95 -14.55 12.54
C LEU A 65 12.66 -14.85 11.75
N CYS A 66 12.16 -16.08 11.81
CA CYS A 66 10.92 -16.45 11.14
C CYS A 66 9.71 -15.68 11.68
N ALA A 67 9.60 -15.53 12.99
CA ALA A 67 8.55 -14.72 13.63
C ALA A 67 8.66 -13.24 13.22
N ALA A 68 9.87 -12.70 13.15
CA ALA A 68 10.09 -11.34 12.69
C ALA A 68 9.69 -11.14 11.22
N LEU A 69 10.01 -12.10 10.34
CA LEU A 69 9.58 -12.07 8.94
C LEU A 69 8.06 -12.08 8.81
N ALA A 70 7.37 -12.93 9.59
CA ALA A 70 5.92 -12.96 9.64
C ALA A 70 5.31 -11.63 10.15
N ALA A 71 6.04 -10.89 10.99
CA ALA A 71 5.68 -9.55 11.45
C ALA A 71 6.09 -8.42 10.47
N GLY A 72 6.61 -8.77 9.27
CA GLY A 72 6.98 -7.82 8.22
C GLY A 72 8.39 -7.23 8.34
N HIS A 73 9.23 -7.69 9.27
CA HIS A 73 10.65 -7.34 9.32
C HIS A 73 11.42 -8.05 8.20
N SER A 74 12.50 -7.50 7.70
CA SER A 74 13.40 -8.16 6.74
C SER A 74 14.57 -8.87 7.41
N CYS A 75 14.90 -8.51 8.66
CA CYS A 75 15.99 -9.06 9.45
C CYS A 75 15.69 -8.98 10.94
N ILE A 76 16.56 -9.58 11.74
CA ILE A 76 16.65 -9.35 13.20
C ILE A 76 18.03 -8.85 13.58
N ARG A 77 18.13 -8.17 14.72
CA ARG A 77 19.42 -7.94 15.36
C ARG A 77 19.82 -9.20 16.13
N ALA A 78 20.99 -9.72 15.82
CA ALA A 78 21.55 -10.90 16.47
C ALA A 78 23.07 -10.78 16.57
N ALA A 79 23.62 -11.30 17.66
CA ALA A 79 25.06 -11.51 17.77
C ALA A 79 25.54 -12.49 16.65
N PRO A 80 26.78 -12.40 16.20
CA PRO A 80 27.32 -13.35 15.23
C PRO A 80 27.23 -14.78 15.76
N LEU A 81 26.60 -15.65 14.99
CA LEU A 81 26.46 -17.07 15.26
C LEU A 81 27.44 -17.87 14.42
N SER A 82 28.04 -18.90 15.00
CA SER A 82 28.89 -19.84 14.26
C SER A 82 28.05 -21.01 13.76
N SER A 83 27.79 -21.03 12.45
CA SER A 83 27.09 -22.14 11.78
C SER A 83 27.54 -22.22 10.30
N PRO A 84 27.67 -23.41 9.71
CA PRO A 84 27.95 -23.56 8.29
C PRO A 84 26.85 -22.98 7.39
N LEU A 85 25.65 -22.75 7.94
CA LEU A 85 24.49 -22.19 7.26
C LEU A 85 24.52 -20.66 7.17
N ILE A 86 25.40 -20.00 7.93
CA ILE A 86 25.50 -18.54 7.97
C ILE A 86 26.72 -18.10 7.17
N GLY A 87 26.48 -17.19 6.22
CA GLY A 87 27.51 -16.55 5.42
C GLY A 87 27.64 -15.06 5.70
N ARG A 88 28.68 -14.46 5.14
CA ARG A 88 28.88 -13.00 5.05
C ARG A 88 28.14 -12.43 3.85
N PRO A 89 27.97 -11.09 3.78
CA PRO A 89 27.49 -10.41 2.57
C PRO A 89 28.20 -10.90 1.30
N GLY A 90 27.41 -11.34 0.32
CA GLY A 90 27.91 -11.87 -0.96
C GLY A 90 28.21 -13.37 -0.98
N GLU A 91 28.23 -14.05 0.15
CA GLU A 91 28.38 -15.51 0.19
C GLU A 91 27.03 -16.19 -0.08
N PHE A 92 27.10 -17.32 -0.79
CA PHE A 92 25.91 -18.11 -1.13
C PHE A 92 25.59 -19.12 -0.01
N LYS A 93 24.97 -18.62 1.06
CA LYS A 93 24.52 -19.40 2.22
C LYS A 93 23.04 -19.12 2.50
N PRO A 94 22.30 -20.02 3.19
CA PRO A 94 20.88 -19.82 3.51
C PRO A 94 20.59 -18.57 4.35
N LEU A 95 21.53 -18.24 5.24
CA LEU A 95 21.45 -17.08 6.12
C LEU A 95 22.65 -16.17 5.88
N THR A 96 22.42 -14.85 5.96
CA THR A 96 23.47 -13.83 5.85
C THR A 96 23.55 -13.02 7.13
N GLN A 97 24.75 -12.99 7.73
CA GLN A 97 25.08 -12.08 8.85
C GLN A 97 25.78 -10.85 8.29
N ASP A 98 25.11 -9.69 8.38
CA ASP A 98 25.69 -8.40 8.03
C ASP A 98 25.76 -7.52 9.28
N LYS A 99 26.97 -7.37 9.83
CA LYS A 99 27.23 -6.70 11.10
C LYS A 99 26.36 -7.31 12.23
N ASP A 100 25.48 -6.52 12.81
CA ASP A 100 24.54 -6.90 13.88
C ASP A 100 23.19 -7.44 13.37
N ARG A 101 23.04 -7.67 12.05
CA ARG A 101 21.80 -8.13 11.44
C ARG A 101 21.92 -9.52 10.84
N LEU A 102 20.93 -10.36 11.15
CA LEU A 102 20.78 -11.70 10.56
C LEU A 102 19.55 -11.71 9.65
N TYR A 103 19.74 -12.25 8.45
CA TYR A 103 18.73 -12.33 7.39
C TYR A 103 18.55 -13.78 6.91
N LEU A 104 17.36 -14.11 6.38
CA LEU A 104 17.36 -15.05 5.27
C LEU A 104 18.07 -14.37 4.09
N THR A 105 19.03 -15.02 3.45
CA THR A 105 19.93 -14.41 2.46
C THR A 105 19.20 -13.70 1.33
N ARG A 106 18.04 -14.22 0.88
CA ARG A 106 17.21 -13.55 -0.14
C ARG A 106 16.78 -12.13 0.25
N TYR A 107 16.44 -11.87 1.52
CA TYR A 107 16.04 -10.54 1.97
C TYR A 107 17.23 -9.58 2.03
N TRP A 108 18.40 -10.08 2.40
CA TRP A 108 19.63 -9.30 2.29
C TRP A 108 19.92 -8.90 0.84
N TRP A 109 19.74 -9.83 -0.11
CA TRP A 109 19.89 -9.55 -1.54
C TRP A 109 18.86 -8.52 -2.03
N TYR A 110 17.61 -8.64 -1.63
CA TYR A 110 16.59 -7.67 -1.99
C TYR A 110 16.92 -6.27 -1.46
N GLU A 111 17.28 -6.13 -0.17
CA GLU A 111 17.67 -4.83 0.39
C GLU A 111 18.89 -4.23 -0.33
N SER A 112 19.92 -5.04 -0.57
CA SER A 112 21.13 -4.60 -1.26
C SER A 112 20.83 -4.14 -2.68
N SER A 113 20.07 -4.93 -3.46
CA SER A 113 19.69 -4.60 -4.83
C SER A 113 18.81 -3.34 -4.89
N VAL A 114 17.77 -3.28 -4.06
CA VAL A 114 16.85 -2.12 -3.98
C VAL A 114 17.62 -0.86 -3.59
N GLY A 115 18.46 -0.95 -2.54
CA GLY A 115 19.24 0.18 -2.07
C GLY A 115 20.22 0.70 -3.14
N GLN A 116 20.94 -0.18 -3.80
CA GLN A 116 21.88 0.20 -4.87
C GLN A 116 21.19 0.86 -6.06
N LYS A 117 20.11 0.26 -6.57
CA LYS A 117 19.39 0.78 -7.74
C LYS A 117 18.68 2.10 -7.46
N LEU A 118 18.02 2.23 -6.32
CA LEU A 118 17.38 3.50 -5.93
C LEU A 118 18.41 4.61 -5.73
N SER A 119 19.58 4.28 -5.16
CA SER A 119 20.68 5.22 -5.01
C SER A 119 21.27 5.63 -6.34
N GLN A 120 21.41 4.69 -7.29
CA GLN A 120 21.84 4.99 -8.65
C GLN A 120 20.86 5.93 -9.34
N LEU A 121 19.57 5.63 -9.36
CA LEU A 121 18.53 6.50 -9.93
C LEU A 121 18.53 7.90 -9.29
N ALA A 122 18.76 8.00 -7.98
CA ALA A 122 18.81 9.28 -7.27
C ALA A 122 20.06 10.12 -7.58
N LYS A 123 21.18 9.49 -7.95
CA LYS A 123 22.40 10.17 -8.37
C LYS A 123 22.30 10.77 -9.78
N GLU A 124 21.53 10.10 -10.64
CA GLU A 124 21.39 10.50 -12.03
C GLU A 124 20.41 11.69 -12.15
N LYS A 125 20.89 12.74 -12.83
CA LYS A 125 20.13 13.96 -13.09
C LYS A 125 19.71 13.99 -14.54
N CYS A 126 18.53 14.56 -14.79
CA CYS A 126 18.07 14.83 -16.15
C CYS A 126 18.55 16.22 -16.57
N THR A 127 19.10 16.32 -17.77
CA THR A 127 19.45 17.60 -18.37
C THR A 127 18.17 18.35 -18.76
N VAL A 128 17.88 19.44 -18.09
CA VAL A 128 16.67 20.24 -18.32
C VAL A 128 17.06 21.72 -18.28
N ASP A 129 16.54 22.47 -19.24
CA ASP A 129 16.67 23.93 -19.23
C ASP A 129 15.73 24.53 -18.18
N LEU A 130 16.30 25.01 -17.07
CA LEU A 130 15.53 25.61 -15.98
C LEU A 130 14.81 26.90 -16.38
N GLN A 131 15.31 27.62 -17.40
CA GLN A 131 14.67 28.85 -17.90
C GLN A 131 13.37 28.53 -18.64
N GLN A 132 13.29 27.39 -19.31
CA GLN A 132 12.07 26.92 -19.96
C GLN A 132 11.13 26.21 -18.98
N LEU A 133 11.67 25.52 -17.97
CA LEU A 133 10.89 24.78 -16.99
C LEU A 133 10.06 25.70 -16.08
N ALA A 134 10.61 26.82 -15.63
CA ALA A 134 9.93 27.73 -14.71
C ALA A 134 8.62 28.32 -15.28
N PRO A 135 8.58 28.88 -16.51
CA PRO A 135 7.35 29.34 -17.14
C PRO A 135 6.33 28.20 -17.34
N LEU A 136 6.79 27.02 -17.76
CA LEU A 136 5.94 25.85 -17.95
C LEU A 136 5.25 25.45 -16.62
N LEU A 137 5.99 25.35 -15.53
CA LEU A 137 5.41 25.02 -14.23
C LEU A 137 4.46 26.13 -13.73
N ASN A 138 4.74 27.40 -14.04
CA ASN A 138 3.83 28.50 -13.72
C ASN A 138 2.49 28.38 -14.46
N SER A 139 2.51 27.91 -15.70
CA SER A 139 1.27 27.69 -16.48
C SER A 139 0.47 26.48 -15.97
N LEU A 140 1.16 25.41 -15.55
CA LEU A 140 0.51 24.17 -15.05
C LEU A 140 0.01 24.30 -13.61
N PHE A 141 0.67 25.12 -12.79
CA PHE A 141 0.31 25.35 -11.39
C PHE A 141 -0.07 26.82 -11.21
N PRO A 142 -1.36 27.13 -11.24
CA PRO A 142 -1.82 28.51 -10.98
C PRO A 142 -1.42 28.94 -9.58
N ALA A 143 -1.34 30.25 -9.35
CA ALA A 143 -0.94 30.82 -8.07
C ALA A 143 -1.74 30.19 -6.92
N SER A 144 -1.03 29.58 -5.99
CA SER A 144 -1.61 28.94 -4.82
C SER A 144 -1.62 29.90 -3.63
N ALA A 145 -2.73 29.93 -2.89
CA ALA A 145 -2.77 30.61 -1.58
C ALA A 145 -1.91 29.89 -0.52
N ILE A 146 -1.46 28.66 -0.83
CA ILE A 146 -0.68 27.81 0.07
C ILE A 146 0.80 28.02 -0.24
N SER A 147 1.56 28.47 0.73
CA SER A 147 3.02 28.63 0.61
C SER A 147 3.74 27.79 1.68
N PRO A 148 4.76 26.99 1.30
CA PRO A 148 5.26 26.75 -0.06
C PRO A 148 4.37 25.81 -0.88
N ASP A 149 4.26 26.02 -2.19
CA ASP A 149 3.54 25.12 -3.11
C ASP A 149 4.35 23.83 -3.38
N MET A 150 4.16 22.86 -2.50
CA MET A 150 4.88 21.59 -2.57
C MET A 150 4.47 20.71 -3.75
N GLN A 151 3.28 20.90 -4.35
CA GLN A 151 2.88 20.20 -5.56
C GLN A 151 3.72 20.64 -6.75
N LYS A 152 3.91 21.95 -6.90
CA LYS A 152 4.77 22.54 -7.93
C LYS A 152 6.24 22.18 -7.74
N ALA A 153 6.74 22.17 -6.48
CA ALA A 153 8.08 21.70 -6.15
C ALA A 153 8.27 20.21 -6.52
N ALA A 154 7.29 19.36 -6.24
CA ALA A 154 7.33 17.95 -6.61
C ALA A 154 7.35 17.75 -8.13
N ALA A 155 6.62 18.57 -8.88
CA ALA A 155 6.65 18.52 -10.35
C ALA A 155 8.03 18.95 -10.90
N ALA A 156 8.64 20.00 -10.35
CA ALA A 156 9.99 20.39 -10.72
C ALA A 156 11.00 19.26 -10.44
N ALA A 157 10.93 18.64 -9.25
CA ALA A 157 11.79 17.52 -8.91
C ALA A 157 11.64 16.35 -9.88
N ALA A 158 10.40 15.98 -10.25
CA ALA A 158 10.12 14.88 -11.18
C ALA A 158 10.65 15.12 -12.60
N VAL A 159 10.71 16.36 -13.04
CA VAL A 159 11.32 16.73 -14.33
C VAL A 159 12.84 16.71 -14.26
N MET A 160 13.43 17.12 -13.12
CA MET A 160 14.88 17.27 -12.94
C MET A 160 15.62 15.98 -12.58
N GLN A 161 14.93 14.95 -12.08
CA GLN A 161 15.53 13.73 -11.53
C GLN A 161 14.96 12.46 -12.17
N LYS A 162 15.74 11.36 -12.13
CA LYS A 162 15.24 10.02 -12.53
C LYS A 162 14.42 9.35 -11.43
N LEU A 163 14.70 9.61 -10.16
CA LEU A 163 13.89 9.14 -9.03
C LEU A 163 13.15 10.31 -8.38
N THR A 164 11.85 10.16 -8.18
CA THR A 164 11.05 11.08 -7.37
C THR A 164 10.09 10.30 -6.48
N VAL A 165 10.10 10.60 -5.19
CA VAL A 165 9.22 10.00 -4.18
C VAL A 165 8.33 11.10 -3.63
N ILE A 166 7.02 10.98 -3.84
CA ILE A 166 6.02 11.96 -3.42
C ILE A 166 5.19 11.34 -2.30
N SER A 167 5.45 11.78 -1.08
CA SER A 167 4.68 11.36 0.09
C SER A 167 3.64 12.41 0.46
N GLY A 168 2.41 11.96 0.71
CA GLY A 168 1.35 12.85 1.19
C GLY A 168 0.14 12.06 1.62
N GLY A 169 -0.53 12.55 2.65
CA GLY A 169 -1.76 11.97 3.16
C GLY A 169 -2.91 12.01 2.15
N PRO A 170 -4.08 11.44 2.50
CA PRO A 170 -5.26 11.52 1.67
C PRO A 170 -5.70 12.97 1.45
N GLY A 171 -6.13 13.25 0.21
CA GLY A 171 -6.58 14.59 -0.16
C GLY A 171 -5.49 15.64 -0.38
N THR A 172 -4.21 15.29 -0.32
CA THR A 172 -3.11 16.24 -0.59
C THR A 172 -2.92 16.57 -2.08
N GLY A 173 -3.77 16.05 -2.95
CA GLY A 173 -3.73 16.32 -4.38
C GLY A 173 -2.67 15.52 -5.14
N LYS A 174 -2.23 14.36 -4.63
CA LYS A 174 -1.26 13.49 -5.32
C LYS A 174 -1.63 13.24 -6.78
N THR A 175 -2.86 12.81 -7.08
CA THR A 175 -3.30 12.51 -8.44
C THR A 175 -3.30 13.74 -9.35
N THR A 176 -3.73 14.90 -8.84
CA THR A 176 -3.69 16.17 -9.59
C THR A 176 -2.24 16.57 -9.87
N THR A 177 -1.34 16.40 -8.89
CA THR A 177 0.09 16.65 -9.06
C THR A 177 0.69 15.74 -10.12
N VAL A 178 0.34 14.45 -10.12
CA VAL A 178 0.79 13.49 -11.15
C VAL A 178 0.39 13.92 -12.54
N LEU A 179 -0.87 14.29 -12.76
CA LEU A 179 -1.33 14.73 -14.09
C LEU A 179 -0.52 15.92 -14.62
N ARG A 180 -0.22 16.89 -13.76
CA ARG A 180 0.61 18.05 -14.11
C ARG A 180 2.07 17.66 -14.35
N ILE A 181 2.60 16.67 -13.58
CA ILE A 181 3.92 16.08 -13.83
C ILE A 181 3.96 15.41 -15.20
N LEU A 182 2.96 14.58 -15.54
CA LEU A 182 2.89 13.91 -16.84
C LEU A 182 2.87 14.90 -17.98
N ALA A 183 2.08 15.97 -17.85
CA ALA A 183 2.02 17.05 -18.84
C ALA A 183 3.38 17.77 -18.98
N ALA A 184 4.03 18.12 -17.87
CA ALA A 184 5.34 18.78 -17.88
C ALA A 184 6.41 17.90 -18.54
N LEU A 185 6.44 16.60 -18.21
CA LEU A 185 7.37 15.63 -18.79
C LEU A 185 7.17 15.49 -20.30
N GLN A 186 5.91 15.38 -20.77
CA GLN A 186 5.60 15.27 -22.19
C GLN A 186 6.00 16.54 -22.95
N ILE A 187 5.70 17.73 -22.41
CA ILE A 187 6.05 19.00 -23.05
C ILE A 187 7.58 19.14 -23.16
N VAL A 188 8.33 18.89 -22.10
CA VAL A 188 9.80 18.97 -22.08
C VAL A 188 10.43 17.98 -23.07
N ALA A 189 9.80 16.81 -23.28
CA ALA A 189 10.25 15.79 -24.21
C ALA A 189 9.55 15.86 -25.59
N ASN A 190 8.92 16.97 -25.95
CA ASN A 190 8.21 17.12 -27.23
C ASN A 190 7.18 16.02 -27.52
N ASN A 191 6.49 15.53 -26.48
CA ASN A 191 5.43 14.51 -26.55
C ASN A 191 5.90 13.12 -27.04
N THR A 192 7.14 12.74 -26.76
CA THR A 192 7.73 11.48 -27.25
C THR A 192 7.84 10.39 -26.20
N LEU A 193 7.61 10.68 -24.90
CA LEU A 193 7.81 9.73 -23.83
C LEU A 193 6.73 8.63 -23.81
N ASN A 194 7.17 7.38 -23.68
CA ASN A 194 6.31 6.25 -23.36
C ASN A 194 6.13 6.16 -21.84
N ILE A 195 5.02 6.68 -21.35
CA ILE A 195 4.72 6.73 -19.91
C ILE A 195 3.78 5.58 -19.55
N LYS A 196 4.08 4.85 -18.48
CA LYS A 196 3.20 3.85 -17.88
C LYS A 196 2.83 4.26 -16.46
N MET A 197 1.59 3.93 -16.10
CA MET A 197 1.06 4.12 -14.75
C MET A 197 0.72 2.76 -14.14
N ALA A 198 1.05 2.58 -12.87
CA ALA A 198 0.79 1.34 -12.16
C ALA A 198 0.41 1.58 -10.70
N ALA A 199 -0.19 0.56 -10.06
CA ALA A 199 -0.44 0.52 -8.63
C ALA A 199 -0.31 -0.92 -8.12
N PRO A 200 -0.12 -1.17 -6.82
CA PRO A 200 -0.01 -2.53 -6.27
C PRO A 200 -1.28 -3.35 -6.42
N THR A 201 -2.46 -2.72 -6.34
CA THR A 201 -3.76 -3.40 -6.38
C THR A 201 -4.60 -2.99 -7.58
N GLY A 202 -5.52 -3.87 -8.02
CA GLY A 202 -6.46 -3.59 -9.11
C GLY A 202 -7.34 -2.38 -8.82
N LYS A 203 -7.82 -2.25 -7.58
CA LYS A 203 -8.66 -1.13 -7.16
C LYS A 203 -7.92 0.22 -7.20
N ALA A 204 -6.68 0.26 -6.75
CA ALA A 204 -5.87 1.47 -6.83
C ALA A 204 -5.57 1.85 -8.29
N ALA A 205 -5.27 0.87 -9.15
CA ALA A 205 -5.05 1.11 -10.58
C ALA A 205 -6.32 1.62 -11.30
N ALA A 206 -7.48 1.03 -11.01
CA ALA A 206 -8.76 1.48 -11.55
C ALA A 206 -9.07 2.92 -11.14
N ARG A 207 -8.90 3.24 -9.84
CA ARG A 207 -9.10 4.58 -9.30
C ARG A 207 -8.14 5.62 -9.89
N MET A 208 -6.87 5.26 -10.08
CA MET A 208 -5.90 6.11 -10.76
C MET A 208 -6.34 6.42 -12.20
N SER A 209 -6.79 5.39 -12.93
CA SER A 209 -7.29 5.53 -14.30
C SER A 209 -8.52 6.44 -14.39
N GLU A 210 -9.50 6.25 -13.50
CA GLU A 210 -10.70 7.07 -13.41
C GLU A 210 -10.36 8.55 -13.14
N SER A 211 -9.53 8.80 -12.12
CA SER A 211 -9.13 10.15 -11.75
C SER A 211 -8.34 10.87 -12.85
N VAL A 212 -7.53 10.13 -13.63
CA VAL A 212 -6.83 10.68 -14.79
C VAL A 212 -7.82 11.04 -15.90
N ARG A 213 -8.76 10.15 -16.25
CA ARG A 213 -9.77 10.40 -17.30
C ARG A 213 -10.65 11.60 -16.98
N GLU A 214 -11.08 11.74 -15.72
CA GLU A 214 -11.94 12.84 -15.30
C GLU A 214 -11.24 14.21 -15.37
N ARG A 215 -9.95 14.26 -15.03
CA ARG A 215 -9.23 15.53 -14.83
C ARG A 215 -8.24 15.88 -15.92
N LYS A 216 -7.96 14.97 -16.85
CA LYS A 216 -6.99 15.17 -17.92
C LYS A 216 -7.32 16.40 -18.78
N PHE A 217 -8.61 16.61 -19.06
CA PHE A 217 -9.07 17.72 -19.90
C PHE A 217 -9.11 19.07 -19.18
N ASP A 218 -8.91 19.10 -17.87
CA ASP A 218 -8.79 20.34 -17.08
C ASP A 218 -7.37 20.94 -17.17
N LEU A 219 -6.41 20.21 -17.78
CA LEU A 219 -5.04 20.68 -17.91
C LEU A 219 -4.94 21.79 -18.97
N PRO A 220 -4.25 22.92 -18.66
CA PRO A 220 -4.06 24.02 -19.59
C PRO A 220 -2.93 23.73 -20.60
N VAL A 221 -3.06 22.68 -21.39
CA VAL A 221 -2.05 22.22 -22.36
C VAL A 221 -2.64 21.92 -23.73
N ALA A 222 -1.78 21.84 -24.75
CA ALA A 222 -2.20 21.57 -26.10
C ALA A 222 -2.85 20.18 -26.25
N LYS A 223 -3.81 20.04 -27.17
CA LYS A 223 -4.48 18.76 -27.47
C LYS A 223 -3.50 17.64 -27.82
N ALA A 224 -2.39 17.95 -28.48
CA ALA A 224 -1.34 16.99 -28.80
C ALA A 224 -0.71 16.39 -27.54
N THR A 225 -0.46 17.20 -26.51
CA THR A 225 0.05 16.72 -25.21
C THR A 225 -1.00 15.88 -24.48
N LEU A 226 -2.27 16.31 -24.49
CA LEU A 226 -3.35 15.52 -23.90
C LEU A 226 -3.46 14.13 -24.54
N ALA A 227 -3.29 14.02 -25.86
CA ALA A 227 -3.42 12.76 -26.56
C ALA A 227 -2.40 11.69 -26.12
N VAL A 228 -1.19 12.10 -25.71
CA VAL A 228 -0.10 11.18 -25.31
C VAL A 228 -0.04 10.90 -23.80
N ILE A 229 -0.81 11.60 -22.97
CA ILE A 229 -0.93 11.27 -21.55
C ILE A 229 -1.74 9.98 -21.40
N PRO A 230 -1.20 8.92 -20.74
CA PRO A 230 -1.91 7.65 -20.57
C PRO A 230 -3.15 7.82 -19.71
N GLU A 231 -4.24 7.11 -20.04
CA GLU A 231 -5.52 7.13 -19.32
C GLU A 231 -5.74 5.85 -18.49
N THR A 232 -4.89 4.87 -18.66
CA THR A 232 -5.02 3.57 -18.00
C THR A 232 -3.81 3.27 -17.15
N ALA A 233 -4.07 2.83 -15.93
CA ALA A 233 -3.08 2.25 -15.03
C ALA A 233 -3.30 0.74 -14.94
N SER A 234 -2.22 -0.02 -14.74
CA SER A 234 -2.27 -1.46 -14.53
C SER A 234 -1.81 -1.81 -13.11
N THR A 235 -2.07 -3.05 -12.67
CA THR A 235 -1.37 -3.52 -11.47
C THR A 235 0.11 -3.76 -11.78
N LEU A 236 0.98 -3.60 -10.78
CA LEU A 236 2.41 -3.91 -10.92
C LEU A 236 2.62 -5.35 -11.40
N HIS A 237 1.86 -6.30 -10.87
CA HIS A 237 1.91 -7.69 -11.31
C HIS A 237 1.59 -7.83 -12.81
N ARG A 238 0.53 -7.20 -13.31
CA ARG A 238 0.20 -7.23 -14.75
C ARG A 238 1.26 -6.56 -15.60
N LEU A 239 1.84 -5.46 -15.11
CA LEU A 239 2.90 -4.75 -15.81
C LEU A 239 4.15 -5.64 -15.94
N LEU A 240 4.52 -6.35 -14.88
CA LEU A 240 5.66 -7.27 -14.86
C LEU A 240 5.39 -8.58 -15.64
N GLY A 241 4.12 -8.95 -15.84
CA GLY A 241 3.70 -10.15 -16.58
C GLY A 241 3.98 -11.44 -15.80
N PRO A 242 3.08 -11.85 -14.88
CA PRO A 242 3.29 -13.05 -14.07
C PRO A 242 3.26 -14.31 -14.95
N ARG A 243 4.12 -15.28 -14.61
CA ARG A 243 4.19 -16.60 -15.24
C ARG A 243 3.64 -17.69 -14.29
N PRO A 244 3.22 -18.85 -14.82
CA PRO A 244 2.72 -19.95 -13.99
C PRO A 244 3.72 -20.48 -12.96
N ASP A 245 5.02 -20.33 -13.20
CA ASP A 245 6.11 -20.72 -12.29
C ASP A 245 6.38 -19.70 -11.15
N GLY A 246 5.56 -18.65 -11.07
CA GLY A 246 5.70 -17.58 -10.07
C GLY A 246 6.75 -16.52 -10.42
N SER A 247 7.47 -16.65 -11.56
CA SER A 247 8.38 -15.63 -12.06
C SER A 247 7.62 -14.54 -12.83
N PHE A 248 8.34 -13.48 -13.22
CA PHE A 248 7.80 -12.45 -14.10
C PHE A 248 8.42 -12.51 -15.51
N LYS A 249 7.66 -12.05 -16.49
CA LYS A 249 8.13 -11.92 -17.88
C LYS A 249 9.21 -10.84 -18.00
N HIS A 250 9.01 -9.73 -17.30
CA HIS A 250 9.92 -8.59 -17.31
C HIS A 250 10.86 -8.64 -16.09
N GLY A 251 12.12 -8.34 -16.32
CA GLY A 251 13.22 -8.36 -15.37
C GLY A 251 14.47 -7.83 -16.02
N LYS A 252 15.63 -8.12 -15.44
CA LYS A 252 16.95 -7.61 -15.91
C LYS A 252 17.23 -7.92 -17.38
N ASP A 253 16.91 -9.15 -17.82
CA ASP A 253 17.21 -9.62 -19.19
C ASP A 253 16.13 -9.24 -20.20
N ASN A 254 14.96 -8.79 -19.73
CA ASN A 254 13.84 -8.35 -20.56
C ASN A 254 13.16 -7.16 -19.89
N PRO A 255 13.75 -5.97 -19.92
CA PRO A 255 13.19 -4.79 -19.26
C PRO A 255 11.85 -4.34 -19.87
N LEU A 256 11.13 -3.52 -19.14
CA LEU A 256 9.89 -2.91 -19.59
C LEU A 256 10.19 -1.91 -20.73
N ALA A 257 9.28 -1.85 -21.71
CA ALA A 257 9.36 -0.85 -22.77
C ALA A 257 8.66 0.44 -22.31
N LEU A 258 9.40 1.33 -21.61
CA LEU A 258 8.89 2.62 -21.11
C LEU A 258 10.05 3.59 -20.83
N ASP A 259 9.73 4.88 -20.82
CA ASP A 259 10.65 5.97 -20.44
C ASP A 259 10.34 6.51 -19.04
N VAL A 260 9.07 6.42 -18.61
CA VAL A 260 8.61 6.90 -17.30
C VAL A 260 7.64 5.89 -16.70
N LEU A 261 7.90 5.50 -15.46
CA LEU A 261 6.97 4.72 -14.65
C LEU A 261 6.48 5.55 -13.46
N VAL A 262 5.16 5.67 -13.38
CA VAL A 262 4.49 6.27 -12.21
C VAL A 262 3.80 5.16 -11.43
N VAL A 263 4.09 5.06 -10.14
CA VAL A 263 3.50 4.05 -9.26
C VAL A 263 2.77 4.75 -8.12
N ASP A 264 1.45 4.56 -8.06
CA ASP A 264 0.63 5.05 -6.95
C ASP A 264 0.47 3.99 -5.86
N GLU A 265 0.11 4.42 -4.64
CA GLU A 265 0.01 3.58 -3.43
C GLU A 265 1.31 2.76 -3.17
N ALA A 266 2.47 3.38 -3.39
CA ALA A 266 3.77 2.72 -3.26
C ALA A 266 4.09 2.26 -1.82
N SER A 267 3.40 2.76 -0.80
CA SER A 267 3.48 2.25 0.58
C SER A 267 3.07 0.78 0.72
N MET A 268 2.27 0.26 -0.22
CA MET A 268 1.84 -1.14 -0.25
C MET A 268 2.82 -2.08 -0.98
N ILE A 269 3.94 -1.57 -1.50
CA ILE A 269 4.93 -2.39 -2.21
C ILE A 269 5.90 -2.97 -1.20
N ASP A 270 5.94 -4.31 -1.12
CA ASP A 270 6.92 -5.03 -0.31
C ASP A 270 8.32 -4.99 -0.94
N LEU A 271 9.30 -5.45 -0.18
CA LEU A 271 10.70 -5.43 -0.59
C LEU A 271 10.99 -6.32 -1.82
N ALA A 272 10.34 -7.48 -1.92
CA ALA A 272 10.53 -8.41 -3.02
C ALA A 272 9.95 -7.86 -4.33
N LEU A 273 8.72 -7.32 -4.29
CA LEU A 273 8.09 -6.71 -5.45
C LEU A 273 8.84 -5.45 -5.91
N MET A 274 9.37 -4.65 -4.98
CA MET A 274 10.21 -3.49 -5.32
C MET A 274 11.51 -3.93 -6.00
N ALA A 275 12.16 -4.98 -5.52
CA ALA A 275 13.36 -5.52 -6.16
C ALA A 275 13.09 -5.98 -7.60
N GLN A 276 11.99 -6.71 -7.82
CA GLN A 276 11.57 -7.17 -9.14
C GLN A 276 11.19 -6.02 -10.08
N LEU A 277 10.50 -5.00 -9.56
CA LEU A 277 10.17 -3.79 -10.31
C LEU A 277 11.43 -3.07 -10.80
N LEU A 278 12.39 -2.86 -9.90
CA LEU A 278 13.65 -2.20 -10.22
C LEU A 278 14.53 -3.05 -11.16
N ASP A 279 14.42 -4.38 -11.11
CA ASP A 279 15.09 -5.28 -12.08
C ASP A 279 14.50 -5.15 -13.49
N ALA A 280 13.20 -4.89 -13.57
CA ALA A 280 12.50 -4.74 -14.86
C ALA A 280 12.54 -3.29 -15.41
N LEU A 281 13.00 -2.32 -14.62
CA LEU A 281 13.05 -0.92 -15.02
C LEU A 281 14.24 -0.68 -15.98
N PRO A 282 14.03 -0.07 -17.17
CA PRO A 282 15.14 0.32 -18.04
C PRO A 282 16.10 1.30 -17.36
N VAL A 283 17.38 1.23 -17.72
CA VAL A 283 18.44 2.05 -17.10
C VAL A 283 18.16 3.56 -17.24
N ASP A 284 17.61 3.96 -18.38
CA ASP A 284 17.30 5.37 -18.65
C ASP A 284 15.92 5.83 -18.19
N ALA A 285 15.11 4.93 -17.67
CA ALA A 285 13.76 5.24 -17.24
C ALA A 285 13.72 6.10 -15.98
N ARG A 286 12.67 6.93 -15.87
CA ARG A 286 12.33 7.67 -14.66
C ARG A 286 11.34 6.88 -13.82
N LEU A 287 11.52 6.91 -12.51
CA LEU A 287 10.63 6.29 -11.53
C LEU A 287 10.03 7.35 -10.61
N ILE A 288 8.70 7.43 -10.60
CA ILE A 288 7.94 8.33 -9.73
C ILE A 288 7.08 7.46 -8.81
N LEU A 289 7.39 7.49 -7.53
CA LEU A 289 6.68 6.74 -6.49
C LEU A 289 5.77 7.69 -5.71
N LEU A 290 4.48 7.37 -5.63
CA LEU A 290 3.51 8.10 -4.83
C LEU A 290 2.98 7.21 -3.71
N GLY A 291 2.78 7.77 -2.54
CA GLY A 291 2.27 7.03 -1.40
C GLY A 291 2.03 7.92 -0.19
N ASP A 292 1.78 7.28 0.92
CA ASP A 292 1.65 7.95 2.21
C ASP A 292 2.51 7.19 3.24
N LYS A 293 3.56 7.84 3.74
CA LYS A 293 4.51 7.24 4.69
C LYS A 293 3.90 6.91 6.06
N ASP A 294 2.75 7.50 6.37
CA ASP A 294 2.08 7.36 7.66
C ASP A 294 0.98 6.28 7.62
N GLN A 295 0.60 5.80 6.41
CA GLN A 295 -0.30 4.65 6.24
C GLN A 295 0.40 3.32 6.58
N LEU A 296 -0.40 2.25 6.61
CA LEU A 296 0.11 0.89 6.77
C LEU A 296 1.09 0.53 5.64
N ASP A 297 2.20 -0.05 6.04
CA ASP A 297 3.16 -0.66 5.11
C ASP A 297 2.57 -1.90 4.42
N ALA A 298 3.29 -2.42 3.42
CA ALA A 298 2.98 -3.69 2.78
C ALA A 298 2.81 -4.81 3.82
N VAL A 299 1.98 -5.82 3.52
CA VAL A 299 1.78 -6.96 4.43
C VAL A 299 3.06 -7.77 4.55
N ASP A 300 3.74 -8.03 3.43
CA ASP A 300 5.00 -8.77 3.39
C ASP A 300 6.19 -7.94 3.90
N ALA A 301 7.35 -8.58 4.02
CA ALA A 301 8.53 -8.00 4.65
C ALA A 301 9.06 -6.77 3.91
N GLY A 302 9.43 -5.76 4.69
CA GLY A 302 10.02 -4.50 4.25
C GLY A 302 9.05 -3.32 4.24
N ALA A 303 9.54 -2.13 4.56
CA ALA A 303 8.82 -0.86 4.56
C ALA A 303 9.52 0.14 3.65
N VAL A 304 9.74 -0.25 2.38
CA VAL A 304 10.62 0.48 1.44
C VAL A 304 10.23 1.95 1.31
N PHE A 305 8.94 2.24 1.14
CA PHE A 305 8.46 3.61 0.94
C PHE A 305 8.65 4.48 2.19
N ALA A 306 8.30 3.96 3.37
CA ALA A 306 8.47 4.67 4.64
C ALA A 306 9.95 4.90 4.95
N GLU A 307 10.81 3.91 4.70
CA GLU A 307 12.26 4.03 4.89
C GLU A 307 12.87 5.07 3.94
N LEU A 308 12.48 5.10 2.67
CA LEU A 308 12.87 6.15 1.73
C LEU A 308 12.47 7.53 2.28
N CYS A 309 11.22 7.70 2.67
CA CYS A 309 10.72 8.97 3.18
C CYS A 309 11.45 9.45 4.44
N SER A 310 11.99 8.53 5.25
CA SER A 310 12.79 8.86 6.44
C SER A 310 14.13 9.52 6.11
N LEU A 311 14.63 9.38 4.88
CA LEU A 311 15.89 9.92 4.41
C LEU A 311 15.77 11.34 3.80
N LYS A 312 14.61 11.98 3.91
CA LYS A 312 14.38 13.32 3.36
C LYS A 312 15.39 14.33 3.92
N SER A 313 16.37 14.66 3.11
CA SER A 313 17.41 15.64 3.43
C SER A 313 18.01 16.21 2.14
N PRO A 314 17.32 17.17 1.49
CA PRO A 314 17.77 17.73 0.22
C PRO A 314 19.07 18.54 0.40
N SER A 315 19.95 18.43 -0.59
CA SER A 315 21.21 19.18 -0.61
C SER A 315 20.99 20.65 -0.91
N PRO A 316 21.85 21.58 -0.44
CA PRO A 316 21.74 23.00 -0.75
C PRO A 316 21.73 23.31 -2.26
N ALA A 317 22.54 22.60 -3.02
CA ALA A 317 22.59 22.74 -4.49
C ALA A 317 21.25 22.34 -5.13
N PHE A 318 20.62 21.26 -4.65
CA PHE A 318 19.30 20.84 -5.13
C PHE A 318 18.21 21.86 -4.75
N ILE A 319 18.24 22.39 -3.53
CA ILE A 319 17.29 23.44 -3.07
C ILE A 319 17.37 24.66 -3.98
N THR A 320 18.59 25.10 -4.31
CA THR A 320 18.81 26.24 -5.22
C THR A 320 18.26 25.99 -6.62
N ALA A 321 18.55 24.81 -7.19
CA ALA A 321 18.03 24.41 -8.49
C ALA A 321 16.50 24.27 -8.49
N LEU A 322 15.93 23.70 -7.45
CA LEU A 322 14.48 23.57 -7.28
C LEU A 322 13.79 24.93 -7.19
N LYS A 323 14.38 25.89 -6.44
CA LYS A 323 13.90 27.25 -6.35
C LYS A 323 13.95 27.95 -7.71
N ALA A 324 15.03 27.78 -8.47
CA ALA A 324 15.16 28.35 -9.81
C ALA A 324 14.10 27.78 -10.78
N ALA A 325 13.81 26.45 -10.70
CA ALA A 325 12.85 25.77 -11.56
C ALA A 325 11.39 26.03 -11.19
N SER A 326 11.07 26.15 -9.91
CA SER A 326 9.69 26.20 -9.42
C SER A 326 9.28 27.53 -8.79
N GLY A 327 10.25 28.37 -8.42
CA GLY A 327 10.01 29.54 -7.57
C GLY A 327 9.69 29.19 -6.11
N VAL A 328 9.68 27.91 -5.74
CA VAL A 328 9.32 27.45 -4.39
C VAL A 328 10.55 27.36 -3.52
N GLU A 329 10.50 27.98 -2.35
CA GLU A 329 11.56 27.93 -1.35
C GLU A 329 11.27 26.83 -0.33
N ILE A 330 12.18 25.87 -0.18
CA ILE A 330 12.11 24.82 0.82
C ILE A 330 13.22 24.99 1.84
N SER A 331 12.91 24.76 3.11
CA SER A 331 13.89 24.88 4.19
C SER A 331 14.92 23.76 4.13
N PRO A 332 16.21 24.05 4.37
CA PRO A 332 17.24 23.02 4.45
C PRO A 332 16.98 22.10 5.65
N SER A 333 17.37 20.83 5.50
CA SER A 333 17.34 19.87 6.59
C SER A 333 18.54 20.05 7.52
N LYS A 334 18.36 19.73 8.82
CA LYS A 334 19.46 19.62 9.77
C LYS A 334 20.27 18.34 9.63
N ALA A 335 19.71 17.31 8.96
CA ALA A 335 20.39 16.05 8.72
C ALA A 335 21.39 16.16 7.55
N ALA A 336 22.37 15.27 7.52
CA ALA A 336 23.31 15.19 6.41
C ALA A 336 22.55 14.95 5.09
N SER A 337 22.87 15.75 4.07
CA SER A 337 22.24 15.65 2.76
C SER A 337 22.68 14.37 2.04
N SER A 338 21.77 13.76 1.27
CA SER A 338 22.03 12.60 0.44
C SER A 338 21.40 12.77 -0.94
N CYS A 339 21.90 12.04 -1.93
CA CYS A 339 21.29 12.04 -3.27
C CYS A 339 19.84 11.51 -3.21
N VAL A 340 19.57 10.49 -2.41
CA VAL A 340 18.22 9.96 -2.17
C VAL A 340 17.34 11.00 -1.49
N GLY A 341 17.90 11.80 -0.57
CA GLY A 341 17.16 12.88 0.12
C GLY A 341 16.64 13.96 -0.82
N ASN A 342 17.30 14.20 -1.95
CA ASN A 342 16.85 15.12 -3.00
C ASN A 342 15.59 14.62 -3.71
N ALA A 343 15.40 13.30 -3.79
CA ALA A 343 14.27 12.69 -4.50
C ALA A 343 12.95 12.78 -3.72
N ILE A 344 12.97 13.15 -2.42
CA ILE A 344 11.82 12.99 -1.53
C ILE A 344 11.08 14.33 -1.35
N MET A 345 9.85 14.36 -1.86
CA MET A 345 8.92 15.49 -1.73
C MET A 345 7.76 15.11 -0.82
N THR A 346 7.38 16.01 0.10
CA THR A 346 6.27 15.76 1.02
C THR A 346 5.18 16.80 0.82
N LEU A 347 3.97 16.36 0.48
CA LEU A 347 2.78 17.19 0.38
C LEU A 347 2.11 17.23 1.76
N GLN A 348 2.07 18.39 2.38
CA GLN A 348 1.58 18.55 3.77
C GLN A 348 0.13 19.01 3.84
N HIS A 349 -0.34 19.80 2.87
CA HIS A 349 -1.67 20.36 2.88
C HIS A 349 -2.70 19.41 2.27
N SER A 350 -3.74 19.06 3.04
CA SER A 350 -4.88 18.28 2.54
C SER A 350 -5.99 19.23 2.05
N HIS A 351 -6.43 19.03 0.81
CA HIS A 351 -7.60 19.72 0.24
C HIS A 351 -8.92 19.02 0.55
N ARG A 352 -8.87 17.79 1.06
CA ARG A 352 -10.05 16.99 1.41
C ARG A 352 -10.57 17.34 2.79
N PHE A 353 -9.66 17.42 3.74
CA PHE A 353 -9.99 17.82 5.10
C PHE A 353 -9.84 19.33 5.16
N ALA A 354 -10.95 20.06 5.33
CA ALA A 354 -10.92 21.50 5.47
C ALA A 354 -9.84 21.89 6.50
N ALA A 355 -9.17 23.02 6.28
CA ALA A 355 -8.22 23.53 7.27
C ALA A 355 -8.94 23.68 8.60
N GLY A 356 -8.73 22.74 9.52
CA GLY A 356 -9.45 22.67 10.80
C GLY A 356 -10.57 21.64 10.91
N GLY A 357 -10.87 20.82 9.87
CA GLY A 357 -11.84 19.72 9.96
C GLY A 357 -11.45 18.64 10.96
N GLY A 358 -12.46 18.02 11.60
CA GLY A 358 -12.28 17.06 12.68
C GLY A 358 -11.43 15.86 12.31
N ILE A 359 -11.66 15.25 11.12
CA ILE A 359 -10.86 14.10 10.65
C ILE A 359 -9.39 14.49 10.45
N GLY A 360 -9.13 15.67 9.88
CA GLY A 360 -7.76 16.15 9.67
C GLY A 360 -7.01 16.43 10.97
N LYS A 361 -7.67 17.04 11.95
CA LYS A 361 -7.11 17.26 13.30
C LYS A 361 -6.80 15.93 13.98
N LEU A 362 -7.74 14.99 13.96
CA LEU A 362 -7.57 13.67 14.55
C LEU A 362 -6.42 12.90 13.90
N ALA A 363 -6.32 12.92 12.57
CA ALA A 363 -5.23 12.31 11.83
C ALA A 363 -3.86 12.87 12.22
N SER A 364 -3.77 14.19 12.41
CA SER A 364 -2.54 14.86 12.84
C SER A 364 -2.13 14.46 14.25
N LEU A 365 -3.09 14.42 15.19
CA LEU A 365 -2.84 13.99 16.58
C LEU A 365 -2.40 12.51 16.64
N VAL A 366 -3.07 11.65 15.86
CA VAL A 366 -2.70 10.24 15.75
C VAL A 366 -1.27 10.11 15.20
N ASN A 367 -0.91 10.82 14.13
CA ASN A 367 0.43 10.76 13.56
C ASN A 367 1.51 11.32 14.50
N ALA A 368 1.16 12.31 15.32
CA ALA A 368 2.04 12.81 16.38
C ALA A 368 2.19 11.83 17.56
N GLY A 369 1.34 10.80 17.66
CA GLY A 369 1.28 9.90 18.80
C GLY A 369 0.65 10.53 20.05
N ASP A 370 -0.07 11.64 19.85
CA ASP A 370 -0.76 12.35 20.94
C ASP A 370 -2.12 11.70 21.24
N ALA A 371 -2.08 10.63 22.02
CA ALA A 371 -3.27 9.91 22.43
C ALA A 371 -4.20 10.77 23.33
N LYS A 372 -3.63 11.66 24.15
CA LYS A 372 -4.42 12.52 25.03
C LYS A 372 -5.19 13.55 24.23
N GLY A 373 -4.53 14.23 23.29
CA GLY A 373 -5.16 15.18 22.40
C GLY A 373 -6.22 14.52 21.52
N ALA A 374 -5.95 13.32 20.99
CA ALA A 374 -6.91 12.56 20.20
C ALA A 374 -8.18 12.18 21.00
N LEU A 375 -8.03 11.70 22.23
CA LEU A 375 -9.16 11.39 23.12
C LEU A 375 -9.95 12.65 23.50
N ALA A 376 -9.28 13.76 23.80
CA ALA A 376 -9.94 15.02 24.11
C ALA A 376 -10.76 15.55 22.93
N LEU A 377 -10.27 15.39 21.70
CA LEU A 377 -10.99 15.76 20.48
C LEU A 377 -12.23 14.88 20.23
N LEU A 378 -12.13 13.59 20.55
CA LEU A 378 -13.24 12.63 20.40
C LEU A 378 -14.29 12.73 21.50
N GLN A 379 -13.91 13.17 22.70
CA GLN A 379 -14.71 13.26 23.91
C GLN A 379 -14.54 14.64 24.55
N PRO A 380 -15.11 15.70 23.97
CA PRO A 380 -14.98 17.03 24.56
C PRO A 380 -15.62 17.04 25.97
N ASN A 381 -14.80 17.35 26.99
CA ASN A 381 -15.25 17.42 28.39
C ASN A 381 -15.98 18.72 28.71
N ASP A 382 -16.00 19.67 27.81
CA ASP A 382 -16.68 20.95 27.97
C ASP A 382 -18.11 20.86 27.45
N LEU A 383 -19.07 21.17 28.31
CA LEU A 383 -20.50 21.24 27.96
C LEU A 383 -20.80 22.28 26.86
N PHE A 384 -19.88 23.19 26.61
CA PHE A 384 -19.98 24.23 25.58
C PHE A 384 -19.11 23.97 24.34
N ALA A 385 -18.29 22.90 24.37
CA ALA A 385 -17.52 22.52 23.19
C ALA A 385 -18.44 21.84 22.18
N GLU A 386 -18.59 22.44 20.99
CA GLU A 386 -19.29 21.79 19.89
C GLU A 386 -18.52 20.54 19.45
N ALA A 387 -19.22 19.39 19.45
CA ALA A 387 -18.66 18.17 18.93
C ALA A 387 -18.38 18.33 17.43
N GLU A 388 -17.19 17.94 16.99
CA GLU A 388 -16.84 17.94 15.56
C GLU A 388 -17.82 17.03 14.79
N PRO A 389 -18.62 17.55 13.85
CA PRO A 389 -19.67 16.77 13.18
C PRO A 389 -19.14 15.60 12.36
N GLU A 390 -17.85 15.67 11.98
CA GLU A 390 -17.14 14.63 11.24
C GLU A 390 -16.70 13.46 12.12
N LEU A 391 -16.73 13.60 13.45
CA LEU A 391 -16.23 12.63 14.40
C LEU A 391 -17.35 11.99 15.21
N GLY A 392 -17.17 10.73 15.55
CA GLY A 392 -18.02 9.99 16.48
C GLY A 392 -17.17 9.09 17.38
N TRP A 393 -17.63 8.91 18.61
CA TRP A 393 -16.98 8.05 19.59
C TRP A 393 -17.98 7.12 20.27
N GLN A 394 -17.61 5.84 20.41
CA GLN A 394 -18.34 4.85 21.18
C GLN A 394 -17.37 4.00 22.00
N ALA A 395 -17.53 4.00 23.33
CA ALA A 395 -16.63 3.26 24.22
C ALA A 395 -16.79 1.73 24.13
N ASN A 396 -17.89 1.25 23.54
CA ASN A 396 -18.19 -0.18 23.39
C ASN A 396 -19.08 -0.46 22.17
N SER A 397 -19.24 -1.73 21.82
CA SER A 397 -19.97 -2.17 20.62
C SER A 397 -21.47 -2.47 20.84
N LYS A 398 -22.08 -2.12 22.00
CA LYS A 398 -23.47 -2.49 22.33
C LYS A 398 -24.49 -2.03 21.29
N ASN A 399 -24.32 -0.84 20.72
CA ASN A 399 -25.23 -0.26 19.73
C ASN A 399 -24.76 -0.43 18.28
N LEU A 400 -23.74 -1.26 18.03
CA LEU A 400 -23.14 -1.40 16.70
C LEU A 400 -24.16 -1.85 15.66
N LEU A 401 -24.94 -2.88 15.94
CA LEU A 401 -25.95 -3.42 15.03
C LEU A 401 -27.01 -2.39 14.65
N THR A 402 -27.54 -1.66 15.65
CA THR A 402 -28.50 -0.56 15.41
C THR A 402 -27.89 0.57 14.57
N ARG A 403 -26.62 0.89 14.82
CA ARG A 403 -25.91 1.90 14.00
C ARG A 403 -25.71 1.42 12.57
N CYS A 404 -25.47 0.12 12.37
CA CYS A 404 -25.34 -0.48 11.05
C CYS A 404 -26.66 -0.51 10.28
N ASP A 405 -27.79 -0.69 10.95
CA ASP A 405 -29.12 -0.57 10.31
C ASP A 405 -29.27 0.77 9.60
N SER A 406 -28.97 1.86 10.30
CA SER A 406 -29.04 3.20 9.71
C SER A 406 -27.94 3.43 8.65
N GLY A 407 -26.73 2.87 8.85
CA GLY A 407 -25.62 3.00 7.92
C GLY A 407 -25.86 2.31 6.58
N TYR A 408 -26.48 1.14 6.59
CA TYR A 408 -26.80 0.36 5.40
C TYR A 408 -28.23 0.55 4.89
N GLN A 409 -29.02 1.48 5.46
CA GLN A 409 -30.42 1.66 5.09
C GLN A 409 -30.61 1.92 3.59
N ALA A 410 -29.88 2.89 3.03
CA ALA A 410 -29.97 3.22 1.60
C ALA A 410 -29.55 2.04 0.71
N TYR A 411 -28.56 1.26 1.16
CA TYR A 411 -28.13 0.06 0.48
C TYR A 411 -29.24 -0.99 0.40
N TRP A 412 -29.86 -1.32 1.54
CA TRP A 412 -30.95 -2.28 1.58
C TRP A 412 -32.18 -1.84 0.80
N GLN A 413 -32.48 -0.54 0.80
CA GLN A 413 -33.56 0.01 -0.03
C GLN A 413 -33.28 -0.21 -1.53
N ALA A 414 -32.06 0.07 -1.99
CA ALA A 414 -31.68 -0.16 -3.39
C ALA A 414 -31.72 -1.65 -3.76
N VAL A 415 -31.29 -2.53 -2.87
CA VAL A 415 -31.36 -4.00 -3.06
C VAL A 415 -32.82 -4.46 -3.19
N GLN A 416 -33.72 -4.00 -2.32
CA GLN A 416 -35.14 -4.35 -2.37
C GLN A 416 -35.82 -3.86 -3.66
N GLN A 417 -35.38 -2.72 -4.20
CA GLN A 417 -35.84 -2.18 -5.48
C GLN A 417 -35.18 -2.85 -6.69
N ASN A 418 -34.27 -3.79 -6.47
CA ASN A 418 -33.45 -4.45 -7.50
C ASN A 418 -32.65 -3.44 -8.36
N ASP A 419 -32.33 -2.25 -7.79
CA ASP A 419 -31.50 -1.25 -8.45
C ASP A 419 -30.02 -1.50 -8.15
N VAL A 420 -29.35 -2.19 -9.06
CA VAL A 420 -27.96 -2.60 -8.93
C VAL A 420 -27.03 -1.39 -8.87
N ALA A 421 -27.28 -0.36 -9.68
CA ALA A 421 -26.43 0.82 -9.74
C ALA A 421 -26.52 1.63 -8.44
N ALA A 422 -27.73 1.90 -7.97
CA ALA A 422 -27.95 2.56 -6.68
C ALA A 422 -27.38 1.75 -5.51
N ALA A 423 -27.49 0.42 -5.54
CA ALA A 423 -26.92 -0.44 -4.51
C ALA A 423 -25.40 -0.32 -4.42
N PHE A 424 -24.68 -0.29 -5.54
CA PHE A 424 -23.24 -0.05 -5.54
C PHE A 424 -22.86 1.33 -5.00
N ILE A 425 -23.61 2.37 -5.38
CA ILE A 425 -23.38 3.73 -4.88
C ILE A 425 -23.61 3.78 -3.37
N ALA A 426 -24.75 3.27 -2.90
CA ALA A 426 -25.08 3.25 -1.49
C ALA A 426 -24.12 2.39 -0.66
N PHE A 427 -23.65 1.27 -1.22
CA PHE A 427 -22.68 0.42 -0.55
C PHE A 427 -21.35 1.12 -0.32
N ASP A 428 -20.91 2.00 -1.21
CA ASP A 428 -19.68 2.77 -1.08
C ASP A 428 -19.82 3.98 -0.12
N THR A 429 -21.03 4.31 0.39
CA THR A 429 -21.20 5.43 1.33
C THR A 429 -20.89 5.08 2.78
N PHE A 430 -21.02 3.81 3.18
CA PHE A 430 -20.83 3.39 4.57
C PHE A 430 -20.01 2.11 4.65
N ARG A 431 -19.05 2.03 5.60
CA ARG A 431 -18.23 0.85 5.79
C ARG A 431 -17.80 0.67 7.24
N ILE A 432 -17.77 -0.61 7.67
CA ILE A 432 -17.16 -1.01 8.94
C ILE A 432 -15.76 -1.51 8.63
N LEU A 433 -14.77 -0.94 9.30
CA LEU A 433 -13.38 -1.35 9.24
C LEU A 433 -12.96 -1.92 10.58
N THR A 434 -12.34 -3.09 10.57
CA THR A 434 -11.83 -3.77 11.77
C THR A 434 -10.32 -3.89 11.73
N ALA A 435 -9.70 -3.97 12.90
CA ALA A 435 -8.27 -4.23 13.01
C ALA A 435 -7.92 -5.70 12.72
N LEU A 436 -8.84 -6.62 13.05
CA LEU A 436 -8.61 -8.06 13.08
C LEU A 436 -9.49 -8.78 12.04
N ARG A 437 -9.06 -9.96 11.60
CA ARG A 437 -9.87 -10.86 10.77
C ARG A 437 -10.79 -11.72 11.63
N GLU A 438 -10.28 -12.27 12.71
CA GLU A 438 -10.96 -13.21 13.59
C GLU A 438 -11.43 -12.56 14.89
N GLY A 439 -12.28 -13.29 15.64
CA GLY A 439 -12.87 -12.82 16.90
C GLY A 439 -14.13 -11.98 16.71
N GLN A 440 -14.80 -11.65 17.81
CA GLN A 440 -16.09 -10.93 17.80
C GLN A 440 -15.99 -9.54 17.18
N ALA A 441 -14.88 -8.82 17.37
CA ALA A 441 -14.59 -7.52 16.78
C ALA A 441 -13.77 -7.63 15.47
N GLY A 442 -13.58 -8.84 14.94
CA GLY A 442 -12.94 -9.10 13.66
C GLY A 442 -13.96 -9.16 12.52
N VAL A 443 -13.47 -9.15 11.28
CA VAL A 443 -14.31 -9.20 10.06
C VAL A 443 -15.31 -10.35 10.11
N MET A 444 -14.83 -11.56 10.45
CA MET A 444 -15.68 -12.76 10.44
C MET A 444 -16.82 -12.64 11.47
N GLY A 445 -16.48 -12.25 12.71
CA GLY A 445 -17.47 -12.11 13.77
C GLY A 445 -18.46 -10.97 13.50
N VAL A 446 -18.01 -9.84 12.98
CA VAL A 446 -18.88 -8.70 12.65
C VAL A 446 -19.81 -9.03 11.49
N ASN A 447 -19.31 -9.66 10.42
CA ASN A 447 -20.15 -10.10 9.30
C ASN A 447 -21.24 -11.08 9.78
N GLN A 448 -20.87 -12.07 10.59
CA GLN A 448 -21.84 -13.04 11.14
C GLN A 448 -22.91 -12.35 12.02
N GLN A 449 -22.49 -11.47 12.93
CA GLN A 449 -23.43 -10.72 13.79
C GLN A 449 -24.42 -9.87 12.99
N LEU A 450 -23.97 -9.22 11.91
CA LEU A 450 -24.81 -8.43 11.02
C LEU A 450 -25.79 -9.31 10.25
N GLU A 451 -25.31 -10.41 9.67
CA GLU A 451 -26.18 -11.35 8.95
C GLU A 451 -27.24 -11.93 9.87
N ASP A 452 -26.90 -12.37 11.08
CA ASP A 452 -27.85 -12.93 12.05
C ASP A 452 -28.86 -11.88 12.49
N HIS A 453 -28.41 -10.65 12.76
CA HIS A 453 -29.29 -9.52 13.11
C HIS A 453 -30.30 -9.22 12.00
N TRP A 454 -29.89 -9.17 10.74
CA TRP A 454 -30.77 -8.89 9.62
C TRP A 454 -31.67 -10.07 9.24
N ARG A 455 -31.26 -11.33 9.50
CA ARG A 455 -32.14 -12.52 9.42
C ARG A 455 -33.27 -12.44 10.45
N THR A 456 -32.97 -12.06 11.70
CA THR A 456 -34.02 -11.92 12.73
C THR A 456 -35.00 -10.81 12.40
N LYS A 457 -34.61 -9.79 11.64
CA LYS A 457 -35.49 -8.73 11.12
C LYS A 457 -36.17 -9.07 9.79
N ASN A 458 -35.98 -10.26 9.27
CA ASN A 458 -36.47 -10.68 7.95
C ASN A 458 -36.01 -9.75 6.80
N LEU A 459 -34.89 -9.06 6.97
CA LEU A 459 -34.33 -8.19 5.93
C LEU A 459 -33.57 -9.00 4.87
N ILE A 460 -32.95 -10.11 5.27
CA ILE A 460 -32.25 -11.06 4.38
C ILE A 460 -32.79 -12.46 4.58
N SER A 461 -32.74 -13.30 3.54
CA SER A 461 -33.15 -14.71 3.62
C SER A 461 -32.14 -15.56 4.40
N ALA A 462 -32.54 -16.79 4.75
CA ALA A 462 -31.66 -17.76 5.40
C ALA A 462 -30.60 -18.34 4.44
N ASP A 463 -30.77 -18.14 3.16
CA ASP A 463 -29.86 -18.67 2.14
C ASP A 463 -28.46 -18.07 2.25
N VAL A 464 -27.45 -18.85 1.86
CA VAL A 464 -26.06 -18.37 1.78
C VAL A 464 -25.94 -17.24 0.75
N TRP A 465 -26.68 -17.34 -0.36
CA TRP A 465 -26.64 -16.39 -1.46
C TRP A 465 -27.89 -15.49 -1.45
N TYR A 466 -28.11 -14.78 -0.33
CA TYR A 466 -29.21 -13.82 -0.19
C TYR A 466 -29.01 -12.56 -1.06
N ALA A 467 -30.11 -11.94 -1.48
CA ALA A 467 -30.06 -10.67 -2.21
C ALA A 467 -29.39 -9.60 -1.35
N GLY A 468 -28.46 -8.86 -1.93
CA GLY A 468 -27.66 -7.87 -1.23
C GLY A 468 -26.47 -8.46 -0.44
N ARG A 469 -26.10 -9.74 -0.60
CA ARG A 469 -24.84 -10.22 -0.02
C ARG A 469 -23.66 -9.59 -0.76
N PRO A 470 -22.82 -8.76 -0.09
CA PRO A 470 -21.63 -8.24 -0.71
C PRO A 470 -20.50 -9.28 -0.63
N ILE A 471 -19.79 -9.46 -1.73
CA ILE A 471 -18.73 -10.45 -1.90
C ILE A 471 -17.41 -9.74 -2.13
N LEU A 472 -16.37 -10.07 -1.36
CA LEU A 472 -15.00 -9.66 -1.60
C LEU A 472 -14.22 -10.83 -2.19
N ILE A 473 -13.61 -10.64 -3.35
CA ILE A 473 -12.68 -11.62 -3.93
C ILE A 473 -11.38 -11.61 -3.13
N THR A 474 -10.92 -12.79 -2.73
CA THR A 474 -9.71 -12.95 -1.90
C THR A 474 -8.51 -13.48 -2.66
N GLN A 475 -8.73 -14.01 -3.87
CA GLN A 475 -7.67 -14.56 -4.73
C GLN A 475 -7.87 -14.10 -6.19
N ASN A 476 -6.76 -13.80 -6.86
CA ASN A 476 -6.80 -13.43 -8.27
C ASN A 476 -7.19 -14.64 -9.14
N ASP A 477 -8.11 -14.41 -10.07
CA ASP A 477 -8.44 -15.34 -11.15
C ASP A 477 -8.39 -14.62 -12.50
N TYR A 478 -7.34 -14.90 -13.26
CA TYR A 478 -7.10 -14.25 -14.55
C TYR A 478 -8.04 -14.77 -15.64
N GLY A 479 -8.60 -15.97 -15.49
CA GLY A 479 -9.54 -16.59 -16.44
C GLY A 479 -10.89 -15.88 -16.46
N VAL A 480 -11.39 -15.50 -15.29
CA VAL A 480 -12.62 -14.72 -15.14
C VAL A 480 -12.38 -13.24 -14.95
N GLN A 481 -11.10 -12.80 -14.89
CA GLN A 481 -10.68 -11.42 -14.66
C GLN A 481 -11.30 -10.81 -13.40
N LEU A 482 -11.30 -11.54 -12.31
CA LEU A 482 -11.61 -11.07 -10.97
C LEU A 482 -10.34 -11.09 -10.12
N TYR A 483 -10.13 -10.03 -9.35
CA TYR A 483 -8.89 -9.82 -8.64
C TYR A 483 -9.14 -9.66 -7.13
N ASN A 484 -8.15 -9.98 -6.35
CA ASN A 484 -8.18 -9.77 -4.90
C ASN A 484 -8.51 -8.31 -4.58
N GLY A 485 -9.57 -8.11 -3.79
CA GLY A 485 -10.10 -6.80 -3.45
C GLY A 485 -11.31 -6.37 -4.28
N ASP A 486 -11.66 -7.07 -5.37
CA ASP A 486 -12.87 -6.77 -6.13
C ASP A 486 -14.12 -7.06 -5.28
N ILE A 487 -15.08 -6.15 -5.33
CA ILE A 487 -16.35 -6.27 -4.60
C ILE A 487 -17.48 -6.48 -5.60
N GLY A 488 -18.24 -7.55 -5.37
CA GLY A 488 -19.48 -7.86 -6.07
C GLY A 488 -20.69 -7.81 -5.15
N LEU A 489 -21.86 -7.58 -5.70
CA LEU A 489 -23.13 -7.57 -5.00
C LEU A 489 -24.04 -8.66 -5.55
N THR A 490 -24.64 -9.45 -4.67
CA THR A 490 -25.54 -10.55 -5.04
C THR A 490 -26.96 -10.03 -5.29
N PHE A 491 -27.55 -10.46 -6.40
CA PHE A 491 -28.96 -10.21 -6.74
C PHE A 491 -29.63 -11.51 -7.17
N ILE A 492 -30.95 -11.58 -7.05
CA ILE A 492 -31.72 -12.72 -7.55
C ILE A 492 -32.27 -12.36 -8.93
N GLN A 493 -31.84 -13.07 -9.97
CA GLN A 493 -32.30 -12.91 -11.34
C GLN A 493 -32.91 -14.25 -11.80
N ASP A 494 -34.13 -14.23 -12.31
CA ASP A 494 -34.86 -15.41 -12.78
C ASP A 494 -34.89 -16.56 -11.72
N GLY A 495 -35.04 -16.19 -10.44
CA GLY A 495 -35.06 -17.13 -9.32
C GLY A 495 -33.69 -17.69 -8.91
N ALA A 496 -32.60 -17.27 -9.54
CA ALA A 496 -31.25 -17.74 -9.24
C ALA A 496 -30.32 -16.61 -8.76
N PRO A 497 -29.39 -16.89 -7.82
CA PRO A 497 -28.43 -15.88 -7.39
C PRO A 497 -27.40 -15.59 -8.50
N ARG A 498 -27.16 -14.30 -8.71
CA ARG A 498 -26.13 -13.75 -9.59
C ARG A 498 -25.34 -12.68 -8.86
N VAL A 499 -24.04 -12.63 -9.09
CA VAL A 499 -23.19 -11.62 -8.47
C VAL A 499 -22.72 -10.64 -9.54
N ALA A 500 -23.07 -9.36 -9.34
CA ALA A 500 -22.65 -8.25 -10.19
C ALA A 500 -21.30 -7.71 -9.71
N PHE A 501 -20.39 -7.46 -10.61
CA PHE A 501 -19.15 -6.72 -10.38
C PHE A 501 -19.10 -5.51 -11.31
N LYS A 502 -18.51 -4.40 -10.84
CA LYS A 502 -18.23 -3.23 -11.69
C LYS A 502 -17.17 -3.61 -12.74
N GLY A 503 -17.46 -3.38 -14.00
CA GLY A 503 -16.53 -3.51 -15.12
C GLY A 503 -16.00 -2.14 -15.57
N GLU A 504 -15.26 -2.12 -16.67
CA GLU A 504 -14.78 -0.88 -17.27
C GLU A 504 -15.95 -0.04 -17.83
N GLY A 505 -15.88 1.28 -17.67
CA GLY A 505 -16.86 2.21 -18.25
C GLY A 505 -18.28 2.08 -17.66
N ASN A 506 -18.42 1.83 -16.37
CA ASN A 506 -19.72 1.63 -15.67
C ASN A 506 -20.53 0.41 -16.15
N THR A 507 -19.92 -0.51 -16.87
CA THR A 507 -20.58 -1.78 -17.22
C THR A 507 -20.68 -2.71 -16.02
N LEU A 508 -21.66 -3.61 -16.04
CA LEU A 508 -21.82 -4.65 -15.02
C LEU A 508 -21.44 -6.00 -15.61
N ARG A 509 -20.64 -6.76 -14.87
CA ARG A 509 -20.27 -8.14 -15.19
C ARG A 509 -20.96 -9.08 -14.23
N TRP A 510 -21.70 -10.05 -14.74
CA TRP A 510 -22.51 -10.96 -13.96
C TRP A 510 -21.92 -12.36 -13.91
N PHE A 511 -21.85 -12.93 -12.72
CA PHE A 511 -21.32 -14.27 -12.49
C PHE A 511 -22.30 -15.12 -11.70
N SER A 512 -22.36 -16.41 -12.04
CA SER A 512 -22.94 -17.39 -11.14
C SER A 512 -22.02 -17.59 -9.93
N PRO A 513 -22.54 -17.79 -8.71
CA PRO A 513 -21.72 -18.07 -7.53
C PRO A 513 -20.69 -19.20 -7.72
N ALA A 514 -21.04 -20.25 -8.44
CA ALA A 514 -20.17 -21.38 -8.71
C ALA A 514 -18.94 -21.05 -9.59
N ARG A 515 -18.93 -19.89 -10.24
CA ARG A 515 -17.79 -19.42 -11.07
C ARG A 515 -16.90 -18.42 -10.37
N LEU A 516 -17.22 -18.05 -9.14
CA LEU A 516 -16.41 -17.11 -8.38
C LEU A 516 -15.17 -17.80 -7.83
N PRO A 517 -14.00 -17.13 -7.87
CA PRO A 517 -12.83 -17.59 -7.13
C PRO A 517 -13.05 -17.51 -5.61
N SER A 518 -12.03 -17.79 -4.83
CA SER A 518 -12.08 -17.66 -3.36
C SER A 518 -12.59 -16.28 -2.95
N HIS A 519 -13.56 -16.24 -2.04
CA HIS A 519 -14.28 -15.02 -1.66
C HIS A 519 -14.82 -15.09 -0.23
N GLU A 520 -15.17 -13.93 0.31
CA GLU A 520 -15.78 -13.79 1.64
C GLU A 520 -16.87 -12.69 1.64
N THR A 521 -17.74 -12.67 2.66
CA THR A 521 -18.73 -11.60 2.84
C THR A 521 -18.02 -10.28 3.19
N ALA A 522 -18.47 -9.17 2.59
CA ALA A 522 -17.80 -7.87 2.64
C ALA A 522 -18.59 -6.74 3.33
N LEU A 523 -19.46 -7.06 4.30
CA LEU A 523 -20.14 -6.03 5.11
C LEU A 523 -19.15 -5.26 5.98
N ALA A 524 -18.24 -5.98 6.63
CA ALA A 524 -17.05 -5.42 7.27
C ALA A 524 -15.78 -5.84 6.52
N LEU A 525 -14.75 -5.01 6.58
CA LEU A 525 -13.43 -5.26 6.00
C LEU A 525 -12.34 -5.01 7.04
N THR A 526 -11.17 -5.63 6.89
CA THR A 526 -10.01 -5.17 7.65
C THR A 526 -9.52 -3.83 7.12
N VAL A 527 -8.88 -3.03 7.98
CA VAL A 527 -8.22 -1.78 7.55
C VAL A 527 -7.24 -2.05 6.40
N HIS A 528 -6.50 -3.16 6.42
CA HIS A 528 -5.60 -3.56 5.33
C HIS A 528 -6.34 -3.74 3.99
N LYS A 529 -7.47 -4.47 3.99
CA LYS A 529 -8.27 -4.70 2.77
C LYS A 529 -8.99 -3.43 2.27
N SER A 530 -9.07 -2.39 3.09
CA SER A 530 -9.63 -1.10 2.71
C SER A 530 -8.64 -0.15 2.05
N GLN A 531 -7.34 -0.48 2.00
CA GLN A 531 -6.33 0.33 1.32
C GLN A 531 -6.71 0.54 -0.15
N GLY A 532 -6.45 1.74 -0.68
CA GLY A 532 -6.94 2.15 -2.00
C GLY A 532 -8.45 2.40 -2.09
N SER A 533 -9.21 2.27 -0.99
CA SER A 533 -10.65 2.55 -0.92
C SER A 533 -10.94 3.77 -0.07
N GLU A 534 -12.11 4.39 -0.29
CA GLU A 534 -12.62 5.51 0.51
C GLU A 534 -14.14 5.42 0.60
N PHE A 535 -14.68 5.82 1.73
CA PHE A 535 -16.11 5.76 2.04
C PHE A 535 -16.57 7.10 2.62
N ASP A 536 -17.84 7.45 2.47
CA ASP A 536 -18.34 8.69 3.06
C ASP A 536 -18.30 8.61 4.59
N THR A 537 -18.81 7.51 5.15
CA THR A 537 -18.80 7.25 6.59
C THR A 537 -18.07 5.94 6.89
N VAL A 538 -17.18 5.97 7.85
CA VAL A 538 -16.41 4.80 8.33
C VAL A 538 -16.69 4.58 9.81
N ILE A 539 -17.02 3.36 10.19
CA ILE A 539 -16.87 2.87 11.56
C ILE A 539 -15.52 2.17 11.68
N LEU A 540 -14.65 2.66 12.53
CA LEU A 540 -13.41 1.97 12.89
C LEU A 540 -13.64 1.23 14.20
N LEU A 541 -13.83 -0.08 14.12
CA LEU A 541 -14.07 -0.96 15.25
C LEU A 541 -12.76 -1.61 15.70
N LEU A 542 -12.38 -1.38 16.95
CA LEU A 542 -11.22 -2.00 17.58
C LEU A 542 -11.65 -3.11 18.56
N PRO A 543 -10.80 -4.11 18.82
CA PRO A 543 -11.06 -5.12 19.82
C PRO A 543 -11.11 -4.51 21.22
N ASN A 544 -11.71 -5.23 22.17
CA ASN A 544 -11.79 -4.77 23.56
C ASN A 544 -10.47 -4.84 24.30
N GLU A 545 -9.52 -5.66 23.82
CA GLU A 545 -8.20 -5.86 24.40
C GLU A 545 -7.11 -5.40 23.43
N ALA A 546 -5.94 -5.05 23.99
CA ALA A 546 -4.79 -4.68 23.19
C ALA A 546 -4.31 -5.88 22.38
N HIS A 547 -4.02 -5.64 21.10
CA HIS A 547 -3.54 -6.66 20.17
C HIS A 547 -2.27 -6.17 19.47
N GLU A 548 -1.43 -7.10 19.04
CA GLU A 548 -0.13 -6.77 18.42
C GLU A 548 -0.28 -5.97 17.12
N LEU A 549 -1.30 -6.22 16.34
CA LEU A 549 -1.59 -5.51 15.09
C LEU A 549 -2.05 -4.06 15.28
N LEU A 550 -2.51 -3.70 16.49
CA LEU A 550 -2.92 -2.33 16.77
C LEU A 550 -1.68 -1.43 16.79
N SER A 551 -1.68 -0.44 15.93
CA SER A 551 -0.60 0.51 15.76
C SER A 551 -1.13 1.87 15.30
N ARG A 552 -0.30 2.90 15.46
CA ARG A 552 -0.57 4.25 14.99
C ARG A 552 -0.96 4.27 13.51
N SER A 553 -0.18 3.60 12.66
CA SER A 553 -0.44 3.53 11.21
C SER A 553 -1.74 2.82 10.88
N LEU A 554 -2.16 1.80 11.66
CA LEU A 554 -3.46 1.16 11.47
C LEU A 554 -4.62 2.12 11.78
N ILE A 555 -4.54 2.83 12.91
CA ILE A 555 -5.56 3.83 13.28
C ILE A 555 -5.61 4.93 12.22
N TYR A 556 -4.46 5.50 11.86
CA TYR A 556 -4.37 6.53 10.83
C TYR A 556 -4.94 6.07 9.48
N THR A 557 -4.57 4.87 9.03
CA THR A 557 -5.10 4.32 7.78
C THR A 557 -6.60 4.14 7.83
N GLY A 558 -7.14 3.59 8.92
CA GLY A 558 -8.57 3.37 9.07
C GLY A 558 -9.37 4.67 9.07
N LEU A 559 -8.96 5.66 9.87
CA LEU A 559 -9.68 6.94 9.97
C LEU A 559 -9.63 7.74 8.66
N THR A 560 -8.52 7.68 7.93
CA THR A 560 -8.35 8.40 6.66
C THR A 560 -9.05 7.74 5.47
N ARG A 561 -9.73 6.60 5.66
CA ARG A 561 -10.65 6.04 4.67
C ARG A 561 -11.97 6.80 4.62
N ALA A 562 -12.31 7.57 5.67
CA ALA A 562 -13.51 8.40 5.70
C ALA A 562 -13.33 9.69 4.89
N LYS A 563 -14.38 10.04 4.13
CA LYS A 563 -14.46 11.31 3.40
C LYS A 563 -15.21 12.38 4.21
N LYS A 564 -16.29 11.99 4.90
CA LYS A 564 -17.22 12.91 5.57
C LYS A 564 -17.30 12.67 7.08
N ARG A 565 -17.30 11.40 7.52
CA ARG A 565 -17.47 11.06 8.94
C ARG A 565 -16.69 9.80 9.31
N VAL A 566 -16.02 9.83 10.44
CA VAL A 566 -15.43 8.65 11.07
C VAL A 566 -15.97 8.46 12.48
N GLU A 567 -16.35 7.25 12.81
CA GLU A 567 -16.79 6.84 14.15
C GLU A 567 -15.81 5.80 14.68
N ILE A 568 -15.16 6.11 15.81
CA ILE A 568 -14.23 5.19 16.46
C ILE A 568 -14.98 4.45 17.57
N TRP A 569 -14.98 3.13 17.47
CA TRP A 569 -15.60 2.22 18.43
C TRP A 569 -14.52 1.44 19.15
N ALA A 570 -14.13 1.92 20.33
CA ALA A 570 -13.03 1.37 21.12
C ALA A 570 -13.07 1.88 22.57
N ASN A 571 -12.52 1.14 23.50
CA ASN A 571 -12.24 1.71 24.81
C ASN A 571 -11.01 2.63 24.80
N ASN A 572 -10.94 3.54 25.77
CA ASN A 572 -9.89 4.58 25.83
C ASN A 572 -8.49 3.98 25.92
N GLU A 573 -8.33 2.89 26.66
CA GLU A 573 -7.03 2.26 26.88
C GLU A 573 -6.47 1.65 25.59
N VAL A 574 -7.30 0.90 24.87
CA VAL A 574 -6.91 0.27 23.61
C VAL A 574 -6.58 1.32 22.56
N LEU A 575 -7.40 2.37 22.41
CA LEU A 575 -7.13 3.43 21.45
C LEU A 575 -5.84 4.18 21.82
N SER A 576 -5.65 4.52 23.08
CA SER A 576 -4.44 5.22 23.56
C SER A 576 -3.18 4.40 23.29
N LYS A 577 -3.20 3.09 23.61
CA LYS A 577 -2.08 2.17 23.32
C LYS A 577 -1.80 2.08 21.81
N ALA A 578 -2.84 1.99 21.00
CA ALA A 578 -2.69 1.92 19.53
C ALA A 578 -2.06 3.19 18.95
N ILE A 579 -2.49 4.38 19.41
CA ILE A 579 -1.94 5.67 18.95
C ILE A 579 -0.48 5.84 19.38
N THR A 580 -0.12 5.44 20.58
CA THR A 580 1.26 5.57 21.08
C THR A 580 2.21 4.55 20.44
N LYS A 581 1.70 3.38 20.04
CA LYS A 581 2.50 2.32 19.44
C LYS A 581 2.87 2.63 18.00
N GLN A 582 4.16 2.89 17.76
CA GLN A 582 4.73 3.00 16.42
C GLN A 582 5.10 1.59 15.91
N ALA A 583 4.60 1.22 14.74
CA ALA A 583 5.06 0.03 14.04
C ALA A 583 6.43 0.33 13.42
N ILE A 584 7.50 -0.19 14.00
CA ILE A 584 8.86 -0.05 13.46
C ILE A 584 9.27 -1.40 12.91
N ARG A 585 9.54 -1.47 11.62
CA ARG A 585 10.10 -2.66 10.98
C ARG A 585 11.62 -2.65 11.06
N GLN A 586 12.21 -3.79 11.43
CA GLN A 586 13.65 -3.97 11.38
C GLN A 586 14.08 -4.24 9.94
N SER A 587 15.02 -3.42 9.45
CA SER A 587 15.55 -3.48 8.10
C SER A 587 16.97 -2.91 8.06
N GLY A 588 17.75 -3.29 7.07
CA GLY A 588 19.05 -2.70 6.75
C GLY A 588 18.99 -1.72 5.57
N LEU A 589 17.87 -1.62 4.86
CA LEU A 589 17.75 -0.83 3.62
C LEU A 589 18.16 0.64 3.81
N ALA A 590 17.69 1.29 4.89
CA ALA A 590 18.08 2.67 5.17
C ALA A 590 19.60 2.85 5.36
N ALA A 591 20.31 1.84 5.85
CA ALA A 591 21.77 1.88 5.97
C ALA A 591 22.45 1.77 4.59
N VAL A 592 21.93 0.91 3.71
CA VAL A 592 22.41 0.79 2.32
C VAL A 592 22.21 2.10 1.56
N LEU A 593 21.02 2.70 1.65
CA LEU A 593 20.67 3.96 0.99
C LEU A 593 21.49 5.17 1.49
N LYS A 594 21.97 5.13 2.74
CA LYS A 594 22.83 6.19 3.31
C LYS A 594 24.29 6.02 2.91
N ALA A 595 24.74 4.77 2.72
CA ALA A 595 26.13 4.47 2.38
C ALA A 595 26.45 4.71 0.90
N ALA A 596 25.45 4.76 0.05
CA ALA A 596 25.53 4.99 -1.38
C ALA A 596 25.49 6.47 -1.75
#